data_29e40c8be82e5ff72f7ebcd7e73a3f8a
#
_entry.id   29e40c8be82e5ff72f7ebcd7e73a3f8a
#
_cell.length_a   1.000
_cell.length_b   1.000
_cell.length_c   1.000
_cell.angle_alpha   90.00
_cell.angle_beta   90.00
_cell.angle_gamma   90.00
#
_symmetry.space_group_name_H-M   'P 1'
#
loop_
_entity.id
_entity.type
_entity.pdbx_description
1 polymer ?
#
loop_
_entity_poly.entity_id
_entity_poly.type
_entity_poly.pdbx_seq_one_letter_code
_entity_poly.pdbx_strand_id
1 'polypeptide(L)'
;MQATHRPAFCVTDDAGNVLGMVTKSNLSTIGLGDTASGIDLLKETSIDHIARTIAGTIVYRDEQMHINGKVSIIALTSSKLDHYEIKDRIVIVGDDSQAQKELIQKGAGILIAVWTKEISPDVIDTAKQYHCPVIISGHGSMNTSRYIYFAPPVRSGHDEEADSRSTAATWQKIPPEE
;
A
#
# COMPACT_ATOMS: atom_id res chain seq x y z
N MET A 1 14.30 -14.24 7.75
CA MET A 1 14.25 -15.53 7.01
C MET A 1 15.51 -15.81 6.21
N GLN A 2 16.20 -14.83 5.64
CA GLN A 2 17.45 -15.09 4.89
C GLN A 2 18.62 -15.52 5.78
N ALA A 3 18.67 -15.11 7.03
CA ALA A 3 19.77 -15.43 7.96
C ALA A 3 19.70 -16.82 8.60
N THR A 4 18.56 -17.51 8.58
CA THR A 4 18.38 -18.75 9.35
C THR A 4 18.26 -20.02 8.50
N HIS A 5 18.31 -19.91 7.17
CA HIS A 5 18.13 -21.03 6.19
C HIS A 5 16.88 -21.90 6.42
N ARG A 6 15.96 -21.50 7.31
CA ARG A 6 14.72 -22.24 7.57
C ARG A 6 13.68 -21.95 6.48
N PRO A 7 12.98 -22.99 5.98
CA PRO A 7 12.00 -22.83 4.90
C PRO A 7 10.67 -22.24 5.39
N ALA A 8 10.38 -22.31 6.68
CA ALA A 8 9.12 -21.87 7.28
C ALA A 8 9.28 -21.44 8.73
N PHE A 9 8.37 -20.58 9.20
CA PHE A 9 8.24 -20.13 10.58
C PHE A 9 6.80 -20.24 11.03
N CYS A 10 6.57 -20.75 12.25
CA CYS A 10 5.27 -20.66 12.89
C CYS A 10 5.04 -19.24 13.41
N VAL A 11 3.81 -18.78 13.27
CA VAL A 11 3.30 -17.56 13.91
C VAL A 11 2.44 -18.00 15.10
N THR A 12 2.76 -17.49 16.29
CA THR A 12 2.02 -17.81 17.52
C THR A 12 1.48 -16.52 18.14
N ASP A 13 0.42 -16.65 18.95
CA ASP A 13 -0.01 -15.61 19.86
C ASP A 13 0.92 -15.54 21.10
N ASP A 14 0.65 -14.59 21.99
CA ASP A 14 1.41 -14.39 23.22
C ASP A 14 1.27 -15.57 24.20
N ALA A 15 0.24 -16.40 24.05
CA ALA A 15 0.00 -17.62 24.83
C ALA A 15 0.71 -18.86 24.22
N GLY A 16 1.38 -18.71 23.06
CA GLY A 16 2.07 -19.79 22.37
C GLY A 16 1.17 -20.65 21.46
N ASN A 17 -0.10 -20.29 21.24
CA ASN A 17 -0.95 -21.00 20.30
C ASN A 17 -0.55 -20.70 18.87
N VAL A 18 -0.53 -21.72 18.01
CA VAL A 18 -0.17 -21.54 16.60
C VAL A 18 -1.30 -20.84 15.85
N LEU A 19 -1.03 -19.64 15.35
CA LEU A 19 -1.93 -18.83 14.50
C LEU A 19 -1.78 -19.17 13.02
N GLY A 20 -0.59 -19.64 12.62
CA GLY A 20 -0.32 -19.96 11.22
C GLY A 20 1.13 -20.26 10.94
N MET A 21 1.46 -20.38 9.67
CA MET A 21 2.83 -20.65 9.20
C MET A 21 3.19 -19.74 8.03
N VAL A 22 4.37 -19.11 8.10
CA VAL A 22 4.92 -18.28 7.03
C VAL A 22 6.07 -19.04 6.37
N THR A 23 6.01 -19.22 5.05
CA THR A 23 7.03 -19.86 4.25
C THR A 23 7.76 -18.86 3.35
N LYS A 24 8.95 -19.22 2.86
CA LYS A 24 9.65 -18.44 1.82
C LYS A 24 8.79 -18.27 0.56
N SER A 25 8.06 -19.32 0.18
CA SER A 25 7.17 -19.29 -0.98
C SER A 25 6.06 -18.26 -0.80
N ASN A 26 5.38 -18.24 0.36
CA ASN A 26 4.35 -17.23 0.65
C ASN A 26 4.90 -15.81 0.57
N LEU A 27 6.11 -15.57 1.10
CA LEU A 27 6.73 -14.24 1.05
C LEU A 27 7.19 -13.85 -0.35
N SER A 28 7.67 -14.77 -1.16
CA SER A 28 8.09 -14.49 -2.54
C SER A 28 6.90 -14.22 -3.47
N THR A 29 5.77 -14.88 -3.23
CA THR A 29 4.54 -14.69 -4.00
C THR A 29 3.95 -13.28 -3.80
N ILE A 30 4.09 -12.71 -2.61
CA ILE A 30 3.59 -11.36 -2.26
C ILE A 30 4.38 -10.25 -2.97
N GLY A 31 5.60 -10.52 -3.45
CA GLY A 31 6.46 -9.54 -4.13
C GLY A 31 6.33 -9.51 -5.65
N LEU A 32 5.58 -10.41 -6.26
CA LEU A 32 5.65 -10.69 -7.70
C LEU A 32 4.38 -10.35 -8.51
N GLY A 33 3.70 -9.24 -8.17
CA GLY A 33 2.61 -8.73 -9.00
C GLY A 33 1.21 -9.20 -8.59
N ASP A 34 0.21 -8.91 -9.42
CA ASP A 34 -1.22 -9.15 -9.24
C ASP A 34 -1.57 -10.56 -8.70
N THR A 35 -1.31 -10.82 -7.45
CA THR A 35 -1.77 -12.05 -6.81
C THR A 35 -3.22 -11.88 -6.36
N ALA A 36 -4.09 -12.65 -6.97
CA ALA A 36 -5.54 -12.52 -6.85
C ALA A 36 -6.10 -12.57 -5.42
N SER A 37 -5.40 -13.17 -4.48
CA SER A 37 -5.93 -13.38 -3.12
C SER A 37 -5.95 -12.15 -2.22
N GLY A 38 -5.20 -11.09 -2.53
CA GLY A 38 -5.21 -9.83 -1.77
C GLY A 38 -6.12 -8.75 -2.37
N ILE A 39 -6.58 -8.93 -3.60
CA ILE A 39 -7.26 -7.89 -4.37
C ILE A 39 -8.62 -7.54 -3.77
N ASP A 40 -9.39 -8.53 -3.36
CA ASP A 40 -10.73 -8.30 -2.82
C ASP A 40 -10.70 -7.55 -1.49
N LEU A 41 -9.64 -7.74 -0.71
CA LEU A 41 -9.46 -7.06 0.57
C LEU A 41 -9.15 -5.56 0.39
N LEU A 42 -8.46 -5.19 -0.67
CA LEU A 42 -8.12 -3.80 -0.95
C LEU A 42 -9.30 -3.00 -1.52
N LYS A 43 -10.29 -3.63 -2.14
CA LYS A 43 -11.45 -2.95 -2.72
C LYS A 43 -12.25 -2.13 -1.70
N GLU A 44 -12.34 -2.61 -0.47
CA GLU A 44 -13.11 -1.97 0.60
C GLU A 44 -12.24 -1.17 1.57
N THR A 45 -10.94 -1.04 1.27
CA THR A 45 -9.99 -0.36 2.15
C THR A 45 -10.16 1.15 2.07
N SER A 46 -10.27 1.81 3.21
CA SER A 46 -10.37 3.28 3.26
C SER A 46 -9.04 3.97 2.92
N ILE A 47 -9.13 5.19 2.40
CA ILE A 47 -7.95 6.02 2.12
C ILE A 47 -7.10 6.27 3.38
N ASP A 48 -7.73 6.40 4.54
CA ASP A 48 -7.05 6.61 5.82
C ASP A 48 -6.22 5.40 6.22
N HIS A 49 -6.77 4.20 5.99
CA HIS A 49 -6.04 2.97 6.26
C HIS A 49 -4.83 2.83 5.33
N ILE A 50 -4.99 3.10 4.05
CA ILE A 50 -3.88 3.10 3.09
C ILE A 50 -2.82 4.11 3.52
N ALA A 51 -3.21 5.35 3.83
CA ALA A 51 -2.27 6.40 4.23
C ALA A 51 -1.49 6.02 5.49
N ARG A 52 -2.16 5.51 6.53
CA ARG A 52 -1.49 5.04 7.77
C ARG A 52 -0.51 3.90 7.49
N THR A 53 -0.89 2.94 6.68
CA THR A 53 -0.08 1.77 6.33
C THR A 53 1.24 2.14 5.65
N ILE A 54 1.23 3.19 4.83
CA ILE A 54 2.42 3.64 4.08
C ILE A 54 3.11 4.85 4.72
N ALA A 55 2.79 5.18 5.98
CA ALA A 55 3.25 6.40 6.65
C ALA A 55 3.08 7.64 5.76
N GLY A 56 1.92 7.73 5.07
CA GLY A 56 1.65 8.71 4.05
C GLY A 56 0.82 9.88 4.55
N THR A 57 0.89 10.99 3.81
CA THR A 57 0.08 12.18 4.00
C THR A 57 -0.96 12.27 2.88
N ILE A 58 -2.25 12.37 3.24
CA ILE A 58 -3.32 12.59 2.28
C ILE A 58 -3.28 14.08 1.88
N VAL A 59 -3.02 14.36 0.61
CA VAL A 59 -2.97 15.72 0.04
C VAL A 59 -4.33 16.14 -0.51
N TYR A 60 -5.03 15.20 -1.14
CA TYR A 60 -6.39 15.39 -1.60
C TYR A 60 -7.22 14.14 -1.28
N ARG A 61 -8.42 14.37 -0.73
CA ARG A 61 -9.41 13.35 -0.37
C ARG A 61 -10.63 13.49 -1.26
N ASP A 62 -11.18 12.38 -1.70
CA ASP A 62 -12.44 12.33 -2.41
C ASP A 62 -13.32 11.19 -1.87
N GLU A 63 -14.59 11.48 -1.61
CA GLU A 63 -15.56 10.49 -1.10
C GLU A 63 -16.11 9.59 -2.20
N GLN A 64 -15.96 10.00 -3.47
CA GLN A 64 -16.39 9.21 -4.64
C GLN A 64 -15.28 8.26 -5.12
N MET A 65 -14.26 8.07 -4.32
CA MET A 65 -13.15 7.18 -4.61
C MET A 65 -13.64 5.76 -4.97
N HIS A 66 -13.15 5.22 -6.06
CA HIS A 66 -13.39 3.84 -6.45
C HIS A 66 -12.08 3.12 -6.74
N ILE A 67 -11.87 1.96 -6.11
CA ILE A 67 -10.68 1.12 -6.33
C ILE A 67 -11.08 -0.33 -6.62
N ASN A 68 -10.35 -0.96 -7.55
CA ASN A 68 -10.53 -2.37 -7.89
C ASN A 68 -9.63 -3.33 -7.09
N GLY A 69 -8.90 -2.80 -6.11
CA GLY A 69 -8.00 -3.56 -5.24
C GLY A 69 -6.63 -3.86 -5.84
N LYS A 70 -6.38 -3.52 -7.09
CA LYS A 70 -5.08 -3.75 -7.75
C LYS A 70 -4.13 -2.59 -7.53
N VAL A 71 -2.84 -2.90 -7.35
CA VAL A 71 -1.77 -1.91 -7.20
C VAL A 71 -0.85 -1.96 -8.41
N SER A 72 -0.50 -0.80 -8.95
CA SER A 72 0.44 -0.66 -10.05
C SER A 72 1.58 0.29 -9.66
N ILE A 73 2.82 -0.13 -9.88
CA ILE A 73 3.99 0.74 -9.76
C ILE A 73 4.36 1.21 -11.16
N ILE A 74 4.32 2.51 -11.37
CA ILE A 74 4.64 3.14 -12.66
C ILE A 74 6.01 3.82 -12.53
N ALA A 75 7.00 3.21 -13.15
CA ALA A 75 8.37 3.72 -13.19
C ALA A 75 8.75 4.30 -14.56
N LEU A 76 7.77 4.54 -15.43
CA LEU A 76 7.99 4.91 -16.83
C LEU A 76 7.64 6.39 -17.08
N THR A 77 8.29 6.97 -18.08
CA THR A 77 7.88 8.25 -18.66
C THR A 77 6.55 8.12 -19.40
N SER A 78 5.79 9.20 -19.48
CA SER A 78 4.43 9.31 -20.03
C SER A 78 4.21 8.59 -21.37
N SER A 79 5.20 8.54 -22.25
CA SER A 79 5.07 7.96 -23.59
C SER A 79 4.76 6.46 -23.68
N LYS A 80 4.80 5.74 -22.56
CA LYS A 80 4.55 4.28 -22.51
C LYS A 80 3.33 3.90 -21.68
N LEU A 81 2.60 4.87 -21.14
CA LEU A 81 1.45 4.62 -20.26
C LEU A 81 0.25 4.01 -20.99
N ASP A 82 0.20 4.05 -22.32
CA ASP A 82 -0.92 3.51 -23.11
C ASP A 82 -1.08 1.99 -23.04
N HIS A 83 -0.03 1.30 -22.64
CA HIS A 83 -0.03 -0.16 -22.51
C HIS A 83 -0.47 -0.65 -21.10
N TYR A 84 -0.71 0.27 -20.16
CA TYR A 84 -1.08 -0.07 -18.80
C TYR A 84 -2.57 0.13 -18.56
N GLU A 85 -3.20 -0.87 -17.99
CA GLU A 85 -4.55 -0.76 -17.44
C GLU A 85 -4.46 -0.02 -16.10
N ILE A 86 -4.96 1.23 -16.06
CA ILE A 86 -4.83 2.12 -14.91
C ILE A 86 -6.16 2.28 -14.17
N LYS A 87 -7.28 2.08 -14.88
CA LYS A 87 -8.62 2.37 -14.35
C LYS A 87 -8.87 1.69 -13.00
N ASP A 88 -9.32 2.48 -12.04
CA ASP A 88 -9.70 2.09 -10.68
C ASP A 88 -8.54 1.43 -9.88
N ARG A 89 -7.29 1.57 -10.29
CA ARG A 89 -6.14 1.03 -9.58
C ARG A 89 -5.58 1.99 -8.54
N ILE A 90 -4.92 1.45 -7.53
CA ILE A 90 -4.01 2.18 -6.66
C ILE A 90 -2.69 2.31 -7.43
N VAL A 91 -2.33 3.53 -7.82
CA VAL A 91 -1.18 3.79 -8.68
C VAL A 91 -0.05 4.45 -7.89
N ILE A 92 1.12 3.83 -7.86
CA ILE A 92 2.33 4.35 -7.23
C ILE A 92 3.23 4.93 -8.32
N VAL A 93 3.57 6.21 -8.20
CA VAL A 93 4.33 6.97 -9.21
C VAL A 93 5.35 7.90 -8.54
N GLY A 94 6.41 8.27 -9.25
CA GLY A 94 7.39 9.25 -8.79
C GLY A 94 6.88 10.70 -8.79
N ASP A 95 7.81 11.64 -8.78
CA ASP A 95 7.59 13.09 -8.66
C ASP A 95 7.29 13.82 -9.99
N ASP A 96 7.19 13.09 -11.10
CA ASP A 96 6.87 13.67 -12.43
C ASP A 96 5.39 14.11 -12.48
N SER A 97 5.14 15.43 -12.41
CA SER A 97 3.80 16.01 -12.43
C SER A 97 3.02 15.68 -13.72
N GLN A 98 3.69 15.55 -14.85
CA GLN A 98 3.01 15.22 -16.10
C GLN A 98 2.53 13.77 -16.09
N ALA A 99 3.37 12.83 -15.66
CA ALA A 99 2.97 11.44 -15.49
C ALA A 99 1.85 11.29 -14.46
N GLN A 100 1.90 12.04 -13.35
CA GLN A 100 0.84 12.05 -12.34
C GLN A 100 -0.51 12.48 -12.94
N LYS A 101 -0.56 13.57 -13.70
CA LYS A 101 -1.78 14.03 -14.38
C LYS A 101 -2.32 13.01 -15.38
N GLU A 102 -1.46 12.47 -16.22
CA GLU A 102 -1.87 11.45 -17.19
C GLU A 102 -2.46 10.20 -16.54
N LEU A 103 -1.89 9.74 -15.44
CA LEU A 103 -2.41 8.60 -14.68
C LEU A 103 -3.78 8.89 -14.06
N ILE A 104 -3.98 10.09 -13.50
CA ILE A 104 -5.27 10.55 -12.99
C ILE A 104 -6.31 10.59 -14.13
N GLN A 105 -5.97 11.17 -15.28
CA GLN A 105 -6.84 11.25 -16.45
C GLN A 105 -7.19 9.88 -17.04
N LYS A 106 -6.32 8.88 -16.90
CA LYS A 106 -6.57 7.48 -17.25
C LYS A 106 -7.46 6.75 -16.24
N GLY A 107 -7.93 7.43 -15.19
CA GLY A 107 -8.86 6.92 -14.21
C GLY A 107 -8.22 6.14 -13.07
N ALA A 108 -7.03 6.53 -12.62
CA ALA A 108 -6.46 5.98 -11.38
C ALA A 108 -7.47 6.16 -10.23
N GLY A 109 -7.69 5.09 -9.46
CA GLY A 109 -8.58 5.14 -8.30
C GLY A 109 -7.97 5.88 -7.11
N ILE A 110 -6.65 5.73 -6.90
CA ILE A 110 -5.84 6.49 -5.95
C ILE A 110 -4.47 6.72 -6.58
N LEU A 111 -3.95 7.94 -6.47
CA LEU A 111 -2.57 8.25 -6.82
C LEU A 111 -1.70 8.31 -5.56
N ILE A 112 -0.64 7.54 -5.51
CA ILE A 112 0.36 7.58 -4.43
C ILE A 112 1.68 8.06 -5.01
N ALA A 113 2.06 9.28 -4.65
CA ALA A 113 3.33 9.87 -5.04
C ALA A 113 4.44 9.44 -4.07
N VAL A 114 5.58 9.07 -4.62
CA VAL A 114 6.78 8.69 -3.86
C VAL A 114 7.95 9.58 -4.26
N TRP A 115 8.94 9.70 -3.39
CA TRP A 115 10.14 10.52 -3.60
C TRP A 115 9.87 12.03 -3.74
N THR A 116 8.70 12.49 -3.31
CA THR A 116 8.34 13.91 -3.28
C THR A 116 7.86 14.32 -1.89
N LYS A 117 7.92 15.62 -1.60
CA LYS A 117 7.39 16.22 -0.36
C LYS A 117 6.11 17.02 -0.61
N GLU A 118 5.83 17.34 -1.86
CA GLU A 118 4.68 18.16 -2.25
C GLU A 118 4.16 17.73 -3.62
N ILE A 119 2.92 18.03 -3.89
CA ILE A 119 2.26 17.79 -5.17
C ILE A 119 1.95 19.13 -5.82
N SER A 120 2.22 19.22 -7.11
CA SER A 120 1.97 20.44 -7.88
C SER A 120 0.48 20.80 -7.88
N PRO A 121 0.11 22.11 -7.78
CA PRO A 121 -1.28 22.53 -7.76
C PRO A 121 -2.10 22.07 -8.96
N ASP A 122 -1.51 22.01 -10.15
CA ASP A 122 -2.17 21.56 -11.36
C ASP A 122 -2.49 20.04 -11.34
N VAL A 123 -1.69 19.25 -10.63
CA VAL A 123 -2.00 17.83 -10.35
C VAL A 123 -3.19 17.72 -9.41
N ILE A 124 -3.24 18.54 -8.37
CA ILE A 124 -4.37 18.55 -7.42
C ILE A 124 -5.66 19.00 -8.10
N ASP A 125 -5.61 20.00 -9.00
CA ASP A 125 -6.79 20.43 -9.74
C ASP A 125 -7.27 19.35 -10.71
N THR A 126 -6.34 18.63 -11.35
CA THR A 126 -6.67 17.44 -12.15
C THR A 126 -7.30 16.35 -11.27
N ALA A 127 -6.74 16.10 -10.09
CA ALA A 127 -7.25 15.10 -9.14
C ALA A 127 -8.69 15.39 -8.69
N LYS A 128 -9.03 16.65 -8.43
CA LYS A 128 -10.40 17.09 -8.12
C LYS A 128 -11.35 16.86 -9.29
N GLN A 129 -10.92 17.17 -10.51
CA GLN A 129 -11.74 16.99 -11.72
C GLN A 129 -12.09 15.52 -11.98
N TYR A 130 -11.20 14.61 -11.66
CA TYR A 130 -11.33 13.18 -11.92
C TYR A 130 -11.64 12.33 -10.68
N HIS A 131 -11.95 12.95 -9.54
CA HIS A 131 -12.27 12.27 -8.27
C HIS A 131 -11.20 11.27 -7.82
N CYS A 132 -9.93 11.59 -8.05
CA CYS A 132 -8.80 10.73 -7.73
C CYS A 132 -8.08 11.23 -6.47
N PRO A 133 -8.22 10.58 -5.31
CA PRO A 133 -7.47 10.93 -4.11
C PRO A 133 -5.97 10.84 -4.33
N VAL A 134 -5.22 11.72 -3.63
CA VAL A 134 -3.76 11.81 -3.74
C VAL A 134 -3.12 11.67 -2.37
N ILE A 135 -2.16 10.76 -2.27
CA ILE A 135 -1.35 10.51 -1.06
C ILE A 135 0.12 10.68 -1.41
N ILE A 136 0.88 11.31 -0.53
CA ILE A 136 2.35 11.27 -0.56
C ILE A 136 2.79 10.17 0.40
N SER A 137 3.54 9.18 -0.08
CA SER A 137 4.06 8.11 0.78
C SER A 137 5.35 8.52 1.48
N GLY A 138 5.49 8.11 2.74
CA GLY A 138 6.75 8.22 3.49
C GLY A 138 7.84 7.23 3.03
N HIS A 139 7.52 6.35 2.08
CA HIS A 139 8.40 5.27 1.62
C HIS A 139 8.60 5.32 0.11
N GLY A 140 9.67 4.65 -0.39
CA GLY A 140 9.86 4.44 -1.83
C GLY A 140 8.87 3.40 -2.40
N SER A 141 8.76 3.35 -3.73
CA SER A 141 7.73 2.60 -4.48
C SER A 141 7.58 1.14 -4.05
N MET A 142 8.69 0.42 -3.92
CA MET A 142 8.67 -0.99 -3.56
C MET A 142 8.15 -1.24 -2.14
N ASN A 143 8.58 -0.42 -1.17
CA ASN A 143 8.13 -0.55 0.21
C ASN A 143 6.66 -0.11 0.33
N THR A 144 6.27 0.97 -0.34
CA THR A 144 4.87 1.43 -0.41
C THR A 144 3.96 0.31 -0.91
N SER A 145 4.30 -0.33 -2.03
CA SER A 145 3.55 -1.45 -2.58
C SER A 145 3.48 -2.63 -1.60
N ARG A 146 4.61 -2.99 -1.01
CA ARG A 146 4.66 -4.11 -0.05
C ARG A 146 3.77 -3.86 1.17
N TYR A 147 3.82 -2.67 1.75
CA TYR A 147 2.99 -2.33 2.91
C TYR A 147 1.50 -2.35 2.58
N ILE A 148 1.08 -1.87 1.42
CA ILE A 148 -0.32 -1.93 0.99
C ILE A 148 -0.81 -3.38 0.91
N TYR A 149 -0.02 -4.29 0.34
CA TYR A 149 -0.40 -5.70 0.24
C TYR A 149 -0.37 -6.46 1.57
N PHE A 150 0.42 -6.00 2.53
CA PHE A 150 0.54 -6.62 3.85
C PHE A 150 -0.38 -6.01 4.90
N ALA A 151 -1.04 -4.90 4.61
CA ALA A 151 -1.97 -4.29 5.53
C ALA A 151 -3.15 -5.23 5.78
N PRO A 152 -3.42 -5.63 7.03
CA PRO A 152 -4.62 -6.39 7.32
C PRO A 152 -5.85 -5.54 6.97
N PRO A 153 -6.89 -6.12 6.33
CA PRO A 153 -8.11 -5.39 6.03
C PRO A 153 -8.77 -4.97 7.34
N VAL A 154 -9.02 -3.68 7.51
CA VAL A 154 -9.92 -3.20 8.56
C VAL A 154 -11.34 -3.48 8.09
N ARG A 155 -11.99 -4.48 8.69
CA ARG A 155 -13.43 -4.67 8.51
C ARG A 155 -14.14 -3.45 9.10
N SER A 156 -14.86 -2.73 8.28
CA SER A 156 -15.74 -1.65 8.72
C SER A 156 -16.86 -2.25 9.57
N GLY A 157 -16.78 -2.11 10.89
CA GLY A 157 -17.84 -2.50 11.82
C GLY A 157 -17.32 -3.19 13.09
N HIS A 158 -17.25 -2.42 14.16
CA HIS A 158 -17.18 -2.86 15.57
C HIS A 158 -15.84 -3.07 16.28
N ASP A 159 -14.69 -2.63 15.77
CA ASP A 159 -13.43 -2.83 16.51
C ASP A 159 -12.67 -1.53 16.87
N GLU A 160 -13.36 -0.41 17.13
CA GLU A 160 -12.70 0.79 17.67
C GLU A 160 -12.22 0.63 19.13
N GLU A 161 -12.67 -0.39 19.87
CA GLU A 161 -12.23 -0.62 21.26
C GLU A 161 -11.03 -1.56 21.43
N ALA A 162 -10.61 -2.28 20.38
CA ALA A 162 -9.51 -3.25 20.50
C ALA A 162 -8.12 -2.66 20.16
N ASP A 163 -8.05 -1.52 19.46
CA ASP A 163 -6.78 -0.99 18.95
C ASP A 163 -5.96 -0.18 19.99
N SER A 164 -6.54 0.15 21.13
CA SER A 164 -5.77 0.83 22.21
C SER A 164 -4.83 -0.09 23.01
N ARG A 165 -4.84 -1.38 22.77
CA ARG A 165 -4.02 -2.37 23.49
C ARG A 165 -2.94 -3.07 22.65
N SER A 166 -2.90 -2.87 21.34
CA SER A 166 -1.99 -3.61 20.43
C SER A 166 -0.78 -2.84 19.93
N THR A 167 -0.54 -1.61 20.34
CA THR A 167 0.61 -0.80 19.85
C THR A 167 1.87 -0.91 20.69
N ALA A 168 2.00 -1.93 21.52
CA ALA A 168 3.24 -2.19 22.28
C ALA A 168 3.90 -3.52 21.86
N ALA A 169 4.13 -3.73 20.56
CA ALA A 169 5.14 -4.69 20.15
C ALA A 169 6.53 -4.08 20.42
N THR A 170 6.97 -4.23 21.65
CA THR A 170 8.32 -3.88 22.08
C THR A 170 9.30 -4.82 21.36
N TRP A 171 10.03 -4.31 20.39
CA TRP A 171 11.17 -5.01 19.82
C TRP A 171 12.26 -5.11 20.88
N GLN A 172 12.30 -6.22 21.63
CA GLN A 172 13.43 -6.51 22.48
C GLN A 172 14.66 -6.79 21.60
N LYS A 173 15.67 -5.94 21.73
CA LYS A 173 17.01 -6.20 21.19
C LYS A 173 17.53 -7.50 21.82
N ILE A 174 17.76 -8.50 21.00
CA ILE A 174 18.53 -9.68 21.39
C ILE A 174 19.99 -9.23 21.54
N PRO A 175 20.62 -9.42 22.71
CA PRO A 175 22.03 -9.11 22.85
C PRO A 175 22.88 -10.06 21.99
N PRO A 176 24.05 -9.64 21.52
CA PRO A 176 24.97 -10.52 20.80
C PRO A 176 25.46 -11.61 21.76
N GLU A 177 25.40 -12.85 21.30
CA GLU A 177 26.02 -13.98 21.99
C GLU A 177 27.55 -13.85 21.86
N GLU A 178 28.26 -14.04 22.99
CA GLU A 178 29.72 -14.13 23.08
C GLU A 178 30.24 -15.42 22.45
#